data_50b0608107814ff9ed9ef2afa2738480
#
_entry.id   50b0608107814ff9ed9ef2afa2738480
#
_cell.length_a   1.000
_cell.length_b   1.000
_cell.length_c   1.000
_cell.angle_alpha   90.00
_cell.angle_beta   90.00
_cell.angle_gamma   90.00
#
_symmetry.space_group_name_H-M   'P 1'
#
loop_
_entity.id
_entity.type
_entity.pdbx_description
1 polymer ?
#
loop_
_entity_poly.entity_id
_entity_poly.type
_entity_poly.pdbx_seq_one_letter_code
_entity_poly.pdbx_strand_id
1 'polypeptide(L)'
;YFRWNAGGDYTFAGAEINDFGIDGNITANFYPFRRYRKSPLTLSGHFETNLREPDYYEQHIYTNHYKWDNDFSKISTTKVEASISIPKWKLAASFGYALLNNNIYYDTLGIVRQNTTPMSVMTAELRKDFKLGNFHFDHKALVQLSSNEKVMPLPLVALNLRYYLQFDVVKNAMQMQIGANAWYTTKWYAPAYNPVLGVFHNQEKEKYGNCPYIDVFANVQWKRVSLFVKAENMNMGWPMKKSDYFTADGYIRTQRAFKFGITWPFWTLPGKNKSTGISNSSESGGSRGSSGLPSGLSARGNRQSAQNMR
;
A
#
# COMPACT_ATOMS: atom_id res chain seq x y z
N TYR A 1 -5.98 -14.24 24.03
CA TYR A 1 -5.39 -12.99 24.56
C TYR A 1 -6.04 -11.82 23.88
N PHE A 2 -6.36 -10.82 24.69
CA PHE A 2 -6.96 -9.57 24.25
C PHE A 2 -5.95 -8.44 24.52
N ARG A 3 -5.74 -7.57 23.54
CA ARG A 3 -4.90 -6.38 23.64
C ARG A 3 -5.66 -5.22 23.04
N TRP A 4 -5.57 -4.09 23.68
CA TRP A 4 -6.09 -2.84 23.14
C TRP A 4 -5.10 -1.71 23.39
N ASN A 5 -5.11 -0.71 22.55
CA ASN A 5 -4.45 0.57 22.76
C ASN A 5 -5.34 1.67 22.17
N ALA A 6 -5.28 2.81 22.79
CA ALA A 6 -5.94 4.02 22.31
C ALA A 6 -4.96 5.19 22.49
N GLY A 7 -5.00 6.11 21.57
CA GLY A 7 -4.23 7.34 21.54
C GLY A 7 -5.10 8.52 21.16
N GLY A 8 -4.64 9.72 21.46
CA GLY A 8 -5.28 10.94 21.01
C GLY A 8 -4.33 12.09 21.10
N ASP A 9 -4.48 13.03 20.21
CA ASP A 9 -3.75 14.28 20.13
C ASP A 9 -4.72 15.44 19.93
N TYR A 10 -4.29 16.60 20.39
CA TYR A 10 -5.05 17.81 20.23
C TYR A 10 -4.10 19.00 20.12
N THR A 11 -4.30 19.84 19.12
CA THR A 11 -3.52 21.06 18.89
C THR A 11 -4.23 22.26 19.51
N PHE A 12 -3.66 22.87 20.54
CA PHE A 12 -4.26 23.98 21.28
C PHE A 12 -3.69 25.34 20.92
N ALA A 13 -2.68 25.41 20.04
CA ALA A 13 -2.09 26.68 19.60
C ALA A 13 -1.46 26.56 18.21
N GLY A 14 -1.40 27.67 17.47
CA GLY A 14 -0.80 27.75 16.15
C GLY A 14 -1.82 27.80 15.02
N ALA A 15 -1.35 27.64 13.78
CA ALA A 15 -2.21 27.65 12.59
C ALA A 15 -3.19 26.48 12.56
N GLU A 16 -2.82 25.36 13.19
CA GLU A 16 -3.60 24.12 13.26
C GLU A 16 -4.41 24.02 14.57
N ILE A 17 -4.76 25.18 15.19
CA ILE A 17 -5.52 25.19 16.44
C ILE A 17 -6.84 24.43 16.28
N ASN A 18 -7.23 23.65 17.30
CA ASN A 18 -8.38 22.75 17.30
C ASN A 18 -8.29 21.55 16.33
N ASP A 19 -7.11 21.22 15.82
CA ASP A 19 -6.91 19.93 15.20
C ASP A 19 -6.88 18.85 16.29
N PHE A 20 -7.50 17.72 16.01
CA PHE A 20 -7.46 16.56 16.91
C PHE A 20 -7.41 15.26 16.15
N GLY A 21 -6.80 14.27 16.77
CA GLY A 21 -6.78 12.90 16.33
C GLY A 21 -7.13 11.96 17.48
N ILE A 22 -7.91 10.94 17.21
CA ILE A 22 -8.18 9.83 18.12
C ILE A 22 -7.98 8.54 17.35
N ASP A 23 -7.18 7.64 17.88
CA ASP A 23 -7.00 6.30 17.33
C ASP A 23 -7.22 5.22 18.38
N GLY A 24 -7.70 4.09 17.94
CA GLY A 24 -7.93 2.93 18.79
C GLY A 24 -7.70 1.63 18.04
N ASN A 25 -7.01 0.70 18.68
CA ASN A 25 -6.78 -0.63 18.14
C ASN A 25 -7.17 -1.69 19.16
N ILE A 26 -7.87 -2.69 18.67
CA ILE A 26 -8.27 -3.87 19.45
C ILE A 26 -7.77 -5.10 18.72
N THR A 27 -7.12 -6.00 19.42
CA THR A 27 -6.66 -7.28 18.87
C THR A 27 -7.01 -8.41 19.82
N ALA A 28 -7.71 -9.41 19.28
CA ALA A 28 -8.09 -10.62 20.00
C ALA A 28 -7.48 -11.85 19.32
N ASN A 29 -6.71 -12.61 20.08
CA ASN A 29 -6.07 -13.84 19.62
C ASN A 29 -6.79 -15.05 20.20
N PHE A 30 -7.34 -15.90 19.33
CA PHE A 30 -8.01 -17.14 19.63
C PHE A 30 -7.16 -18.32 19.20
N TYR A 31 -7.21 -19.41 19.95
CA TYR A 31 -6.45 -20.64 19.67
C TYR A 31 -7.41 -21.81 19.45
N PRO A 32 -8.23 -21.81 18.39
CA PRO A 32 -9.23 -22.85 18.16
C PRO A 32 -8.60 -24.21 17.85
N PHE A 33 -7.33 -24.23 17.47
CA PHE A 33 -6.61 -25.45 17.08
C PHE A 33 -5.57 -25.82 18.15
N ARG A 34 -5.94 -26.68 19.09
CA ARG A 34 -5.05 -27.15 20.18
C ARG A 34 -3.68 -27.63 19.71
N ARG A 35 -3.62 -28.25 18.55
CA ARG A 35 -2.37 -28.76 17.93
C ARG A 35 -1.46 -27.65 17.39
N TYR A 36 -1.98 -26.41 17.22
CA TYR A 36 -1.27 -25.29 16.59
C TYR A 36 -1.27 -24.05 17.48
N ARG A 37 -0.85 -24.20 18.74
CA ARG A 37 -0.77 -23.09 19.70
C ARG A 37 0.07 -21.88 19.24
N LYS A 38 0.92 -22.10 18.23
CA LYS A 38 1.77 -21.04 17.63
C LYS A 38 1.07 -20.28 16.49
N SER A 39 -0.11 -20.64 16.11
CA SER A 39 -0.86 -20.03 14.99
C SER A 39 -2.24 -19.59 15.43
N PRO A 40 -2.36 -18.46 16.11
CA PRO A 40 -3.65 -17.94 16.56
C PRO A 40 -4.51 -17.52 15.38
N LEU A 41 -5.80 -17.59 15.53
CA LEU A 41 -6.77 -16.81 14.79
C LEU A 41 -6.77 -15.41 15.41
N THR A 42 -6.41 -14.40 14.64
CA THR A 42 -6.34 -13.02 15.11
C THR A 42 -7.49 -12.23 14.50
N LEU A 43 -8.30 -11.60 15.35
CA LEU A 43 -9.25 -10.58 14.97
C LEU A 43 -8.70 -9.23 15.41
N SER A 44 -8.71 -8.26 14.51
CA SER A 44 -8.29 -6.90 14.85
C SER A 44 -9.35 -5.90 14.40
N GLY A 45 -9.58 -4.90 15.21
CA GLY A 45 -10.36 -3.72 14.89
C GLY A 45 -9.48 -2.49 15.03
N HIS A 46 -9.59 -1.58 14.10
CA HIS A 46 -8.95 -0.28 14.11
C HIS A 46 -10.00 0.80 13.92
N PHE A 47 -9.94 1.81 14.74
CA PHE A 47 -10.73 3.03 14.63
C PHE A 47 -9.79 4.23 14.61
N GLU A 48 -10.03 5.15 13.71
CA GLU A 48 -9.30 6.40 13.62
C GLU A 48 -10.29 7.51 13.26
N THR A 49 -10.26 8.60 13.99
CA THR A 49 -10.94 9.82 13.60
C THR A 49 -10.02 11.00 13.78
N ASN A 50 -9.99 11.86 12.79
CA ASN A 50 -9.19 13.08 12.83
C ASN A 50 -9.94 14.26 12.25
N LEU A 51 -9.64 15.42 12.78
CA LEU A 51 -10.01 16.71 12.24
C LEU A 51 -8.72 17.50 12.06
N ARG A 52 -8.44 17.96 10.84
CA ARG A 52 -7.20 18.66 10.51
C ARG A 52 -7.45 19.89 9.66
N GLU A 53 -6.62 20.88 9.85
CA GLU A 53 -6.55 22.03 8.95
C GLU A 53 -6.02 21.61 7.58
N PRO A 54 -6.54 22.15 6.46
CA PRO A 54 -5.93 21.97 5.15
C PRO A 54 -4.50 22.49 5.09
N ASP A 55 -3.68 21.86 4.24
CA ASP A 55 -2.30 22.30 4.07
C ASP A 55 -2.23 23.72 3.50
N TYR A 56 -1.20 24.47 3.89
CA TYR A 56 -1.01 25.87 3.47
C TYR A 56 -1.08 26.04 1.94
N TYR A 57 -0.47 25.14 1.18
CA TYR A 57 -0.48 25.21 -0.28
C TYR A 57 -1.82 24.80 -0.90
N GLU A 58 -2.67 24.10 -0.19
CA GLU A 58 -4.06 23.85 -0.61
C GLU A 58 -4.90 25.12 -0.47
N GLN A 59 -4.58 25.97 0.52
CA GLN A 59 -5.30 27.21 0.76
C GLN A 59 -4.70 28.38 -0.04
N HIS A 60 -3.37 28.53 -0.07
CA HIS A 60 -2.71 29.70 -0.63
C HIS A 60 -1.61 29.32 -1.62
N ILE A 61 -1.78 29.67 -2.88
CA ILE A 61 -0.74 29.54 -3.90
C ILE A 61 -0.66 30.80 -4.76
N TYR A 62 0.56 31.23 -5.04
CA TYR A 62 0.83 32.35 -5.93
C TYR A 62 2.04 32.03 -6.79
N THR A 63 1.79 31.49 -7.99
CA THR A 63 2.82 31.16 -8.99
C THR A 63 2.48 31.83 -10.32
N ASN A 64 3.36 31.72 -11.30
CA ASN A 64 3.12 32.25 -12.65
C ASN A 64 1.96 31.55 -13.38
N HIS A 65 1.62 30.31 -13.01
CA HIS A 65 0.63 29.49 -13.69
C HIS A 65 -0.63 29.26 -12.87
N TYR A 66 -0.50 29.27 -11.53
CA TYR A 66 -1.60 28.97 -10.62
C TYR A 66 -1.66 30.03 -9.52
N LYS A 67 -2.88 30.49 -9.28
CA LYS A 67 -3.15 31.45 -8.21
C LYS A 67 -4.48 31.09 -7.57
N TRP A 68 -4.45 30.86 -6.26
CA TRP A 68 -5.65 30.76 -5.44
C TRP A 68 -5.40 31.24 -4.02
N ASP A 69 -6.47 31.67 -3.40
CA ASP A 69 -6.52 32.11 -2.02
C ASP A 69 -7.87 31.64 -1.48
N ASN A 70 -7.85 30.46 -0.87
CA ASN A 70 -9.04 29.77 -0.40
C ASN A 70 -9.09 29.82 1.13
N ASP A 71 -10.32 29.77 1.65
CA ASP A 71 -10.59 29.61 3.09
C ASP A 71 -11.39 28.30 3.24
N PHE A 72 -10.69 27.17 3.23
CA PHE A 72 -11.29 25.87 3.32
C PHE A 72 -11.58 25.50 4.77
N SER A 73 -12.71 24.83 4.98
CA SER A 73 -13.06 24.25 6.27
C SER A 73 -12.16 23.06 6.60
N LYS A 74 -11.98 22.77 7.88
CA LYS A 74 -11.24 21.62 8.36
C LYS A 74 -11.75 20.31 7.77
N ILE A 75 -10.82 19.43 7.43
CA ILE A 75 -11.07 18.12 6.87
C ILE A 75 -11.32 17.14 8.03
N SER A 76 -12.45 16.46 8.00
CA SER A 76 -12.74 15.39 8.96
C SER A 76 -12.69 14.03 8.29
N THR A 77 -11.95 13.13 8.87
CA THR A 77 -11.83 11.75 8.40
C THR A 77 -12.12 10.79 9.54
N THR A 78 -13.07 9.89 9.35
CA THR A 78 -13.35 8.80 10.31
C THR A 78 -13.19 7.46 9.58
N LYS A 79 -12.35 6.58 10.10
CA LYS A 79 -12.09 5.25 9.54
C LYS A 79 -12.36 4.17 10.56
N VAL A 80 -12.98 3.10 10.09
CA VAL A 80 -13.16 1.86 10.84
C VAL A 80 -12.64 0.71 9.98
N GLU A 81 -11.77 -0.09 10.53
CA GLU A 81 -11.26 -1.29 9.85
C GLU A 81 -11.40 -2.50 10.75
N ALA A 82 -11.89 -3.59 10.19
CA ALA A 82 -11.92 -4.89 10.83
C ALA A 82 -11.07 -5.86 10.01
N SER A 83 -10.25 -6.68 10.66
CA SER A 83 -9.44 -7.68 9.98
C SER A 83 -9.43 -9.02 10.72
N ILE A 84 -9.33 -10.08 9.92
CA ILE A 84 -9.16 -11.45 10.39
C ILE A 84 -7.92 -12.06 9.75
N SER A 85 -7.09 -12.71 10.56
CA SER A 85 -5.91 -13.43 10.09
C SER A 85 -5.89 -14.84 10.64
N ILE A 86 -5.76 -15.81 9.75
CA ILE A 86 -5.69 -17.25 10.08
C ILE A 86 -4.40 -17.82 9.47
N PRO A 87 -3.26 -17.72 10.18
CA PRO A 87 -1.96 -18.13 9.64
C PRO A 87 -1.90 -19.61 9.24
N LYS A 88 -2.64 -20.48 9.94
CA LYS A 88 -2.74 -21.90 9.59
C LYS A 88 -3.26 -22.11 8.17
N TRP A 89 -4.20 -21.30 7.74
CA TRP A 89 -4.78 -21.38 6.40
C TRP A 89 -4.14 -20.38 5.43
N LYS A 90 -3.15 -19.62 5.90
CA LYS A 90 -2.55 -18.51 5.15
C LYS A 90 -3.63 -17.61 4.54
N LEU A 91 -4.61 -17.28 5.35
CA LEU A 91 -5.75 -16.46 5.00
C LEU A 91 -5.74 -15.20 5.84
N ALA A 92 -5.86 -14.06 5.18
CA ALA A 92 -6.13 -12.78 5.82
C ALA A 92 -7.19 -12.05 5.03
N ALA A 93 -8.13 -11.44 5.72
CA ALA A 93 -9.14 -10.58 5.13
C ALA A 93 -9.30 -9.33 5.97
N SER A 94 -9.51 -8.20 5.33
CA SER A 94 -9.87 -6.95 6.00
C SER A 94 -11.02 -6.27 5.28
N PHE A 95 -11.79 -5.52 6.05
CA PHE A 95 -12.84 -4.65 5.57
C PHE A 95 -12.66 -3.29 6.24
N GLY A 96 -12.64 -2.24 5.44
CA GLY A 96 -12.51 -0.86 5.89
C GLY A 96 -13.67 -0.01 5.38
N TYR A 97 -14.11 0.90 6.22
CA TYR A 97 -15.05 1.96 5.89
C TYR A 97 -14.48 3.29 6.34
N ALA A 98 -14.42 4.25 5.43
CA ALA A 98 -13.97 5.60 5.72
C ALA A 98 -15.07 6.60 5.35
N LEU A 99 -15.36 7.51 6.26
CA LEU A 99 -16.21 8.67 6.06
C LEU A 99 -15.32 9.92 5.98
N LEU A 100 -15.48 10.68 4.91
CA LEU A 100 -14.70 11.88 4.62
C LEU A 100 -15.63 13.08 4.48
N ASN A 101 -15.39 14.10 5.29
CA ASN A 101 -16.10 15.36 5.19
C ASN A 101 -15.11 16.47 4.81
N ASN A 102 -15.53 17.38 3.97
CA ASN A 102 -14.71 18.49 3.49
C ASN A 102 -13.40 18.03 2.81
N ASN A 103 -13.44 16.87 2.14
CA ASN A 103 -12.26 16.32 1.50
C ASN A 103 -11.75 17.25 0.39
N ILE A 104 -10.45 17.52 0.37
CA ILE A 104 -9.81 18.33 -0.65
C ILE A 104 -9.32 17.43 -1.78
N TYR A 105 -9.47 17.90 -3.00
CA TYR A 105 -9.02 17.23 -4.22
C TYR A 105 -8.64 18.26 -5.28
N TYR A 106 -7.86 17.83 -6.26
CA TYR A 106 -7.53 18.64 -7.43
C TYR A 106 -8.45 18.24 -8.59
N ASP A 107 -9.18 19.20 -9.12
CA ASP A 107 -10.13 18.98 -10.21
C ASP A 107 -9.43 18.68 -11.55
N THR A 108 -10.20 18.56 -12.61
CA THR A 108 -9.71 18.23 -13.97
C THR A 108 -8.80 19.31 -14.58
N LEU A 109 -8.77 20.49 -14.00
CA LEU A 109 -7.90 21.60 -14.39
C LEU A 109 -6.66 21.71 -13.50
N GLY A 110 -6.53 20.85 -12.49
CA GLY A 110 -5.48 20.90 -11.50
C GLY A 110 -5.69 22.00 -10.46
N ILE A 111 -6.91 22.53 -10.33
CA ILE A 111 -7.27 23.53 -9.32
C ILE A 111 -7.76 22.78 -8.07
N VAL A 112 -7.28 23.22 -6.93
CA VAL A 112 -7.70 22.68 -5.64
C VAL A 112 -9.15 23.02 -5.33
N ARG A 113 -9.91 22.05 -4.86
CA ARG A 113 -11.31 22.19 -4.47
C ARG A 113 -11.62 21.41 -3.22
N GLN A 114 -12.59 21.88 -2.48
CA GLN A 114 -13.12 21.17 -1.32
C GLN A 114 -14.50 20.59 -1.65
N ASN A 115 -14.65 19.29 -1.39
CA ASN A 115 -15.93 18.61 -1.46
C ASN A 115 -16.67 18.76 -0.13
N THR A 116 -17.66 19.65 -0.09
CA THR A 116 -18.46 19.91 1.12
C THR A 116 -19.51 18.83 1.40
N THR A 117 -19.77 17.94 0.44
CA THR A 117 -20.70 16.84 0.63
C THR A 117 -19.97 15.64 1.28
N PRO A 118 -20.49 15.10 2.37
CA PRO A 118 -19.92 13.90 2.97
C PRO A 118 -19.81 12.76 1.95
N MET A 119 -18.66 12.11 1.93
CA MET A 119 -18.43 10.95 1.05
C MET A 119 -17.89 9.77 1.84
N SER A 120 -18.15 8.57 1.36
CA SER A 120 -17.66 7.34 1.97
C SER A 120 -16.83 6.52 1.00
N VAL A 121 -15.85 5.82 1.55
CA VAL A 121 -15.02 4.85 0.82
C VAL A 121 -15.09 3.53 1.55
N MET A 122 -15.43 2.47 0.83
CA MET A 122 -15.41 1.10 1.33
C MET A 122 -14.25 0.36 0.69
N THR A 123 -13.54 -0.43 1.48
CA THR A 123 -12.45 -1.28 1.01
C THR A 123 -12.59 -2.69 1.57
N ALA A 124 -12.36 -3.69 0.75
CA ALA A 124 -12.27 -5.08 1.19
C ALA A 124 -11.02 -5.72 0.58
N GLU A 125 -10.15 -6.25 1.41
CA GLU A 125 -8.94 -6.95 0.97
C GLU A 125 -9.01 -8.41 1.39
N LEU A 126 -8.62 -9.30 0.48
CA LEU A 126 -8.49 -10.73 0.72
C LEU A 126 -7.11 -11.19 0.27
N ARG A 127 -6.40 -11.87 1.18
CA ARG A 127 -5.13 -12.56 0.88
C ARG A 127 -5.27 -14.03 1.18
N LYS A 128 -4.92 -14.85 0.22
CA LYS A 128 -4.95 -16.30 0.37
C LYS A 128 -3.81 -16.95 -0.39
N ASP A 129 -3.01 -17.73 0.33
CA ASP A 129 -1.96 -18.54 -0.28
C ASP A 129 -2.34 -20.01 -0.25
N PHE A 130 -2.14 -20.69 -1.38
CA PHE A 130 -2.27 -22.13 -1.52
C PHE A 130 -0.90 -22.74 -1.80
N LYS A 131 -0.70 -23.93 -1.29
CA LYS A 131 0.50 -24.73 -1.58
C LYS A 131 0.08 -26.14 -1.96
N LEU A 132 0.49 -26.57 -3.17
CA LEU A 132 0.27 -27.92 -3.67
C LEU A 132 1.63 -28.53 -4.04
N GLY A 133 2.20 -29.32 -3.14
CA GLY A 133 3.56 -29.82 -3.30
C GLY A 133 4.57 -28.68 -3.39
N ASN A 134 5.22 -28.55 -4.55
CA ASN A 134 6.19 -27.51 -4.84
C ASN A 134 5.57 -26.27 -5.48
N PHE A 135 4.28 -26.32 -5.86
CA PHE A 135 3.57 -25.19 -6.43
C PHE A 135 2.99 -24.29 -5.34
N HIS A 136 3.16 -23.00 -5.53
CA HIS A 136 2.64 -21.94 -4.68
C HIS A 136 1.76 -21.00 -5.49
N PHE A 137 0.63 -20.61 -4.91
CA PHE A 137 -0.36 -19.73 -5.52
C PHE A 137 -0.74 -18.68 -4.48
N ASP A 138 -0.17 -17.52 -4.61
CA ASP A 138 -0.42 -16.40 -3.69
C ASP A 138 -1.42 -15.43 -4.37
N HIS A 139 -2.53 -15.17 -3.69
CA HIS A 139 -3.60 -14.34 -4.20
C HIS A 139 -3.80 -13.15 -3.27
N LYS A 140 -3.89 -11.97 -3.85
CA LYS A 140 -4.31 -10.74 -3.18
C LYS A 140 -5.37 -10.07 -4.04
N ALA A 141 -6.54 -9.86 -3.48
CA ALA A 141 -7.65 -9.16 -4.11
C ALA A 141 -8.04 -7.96 -3.25
N LEU A 142 -8.25 -6.82 -3.88
CA LEU A 142 -8.73 -5.60 -3.27
C LEU A 142 -9.97 -5.14 -4.04
N VAL A 143 -11.04 -4.85 -3.31
CA VAL A 143 -12.26 -4.23 -3.83
C VAL A 143 -12.40 -2.87 -3.16
N GLN A 144 -12.68 -1.83 -3.94
CA GLN A 144 -12.82 -0.47 -3.46
C GLN A 144 -14.04 0.20 -4.08
N LEU A 145 -14.81 0.89 -3.25
CA LEU A 145 -16.00 1.63 -3.65
C LEU A 145 -15.93 3.03 -3.07
N SER A 146 -16.03 4.03 -3.93
CA SER A 146 -16.17 5.42 -3.55
C SER A 146 -17.60 5.88 -3.79
N SER A 147 -18.22 6.56 -2.84
CA SER A 147 -19.55 7.14 -3.03
C SER A 147 -19.56 8.33 -3.99
N ASN A 148 -18.39 8.91 -4.26
CA ASN A 148 -18.22 10.02 -5.20
C ASN A 148 -16.97 9.80 -6.07
N GLU A 149 -17.17 9.12 -7.20
CA GLU A 149 -16.11 8.81 -8.16
C GLU A 149 -15.51 10.04 -8.83
N LYS A 150 -16.20 11.17 -8.86
CA LYS A 150 -15.66 12.41 -9.43
C LYS A 150 -14.62 13.06 -8.52
N VAL A 151 -14.79 12.92 -7.22
CA VAL A 151 -13.86 13.45 -6.21
C VAL A 151 -12.71 12.46 -5.99
N MET A 152 -13.03 11.18 -5.87
CA MET A 152 -12.06 10.13 -5.59
C MET A 152 -12.32 8.93 -6.50
N PRO A 153 -11.81 8.96 -7.74
CA PRO A 153 -11.89 7.83 -8.66
C PRO A 153 -10.99 6.69 -8.16
N LEU A 154 -11.55 5.50 -8.00
CA LEU A 154 -10.84 4.30 -7.56
C LEU A 154 -11.14 3.11 -8.48
N PRO A 155 -10.19 2.21 -8.74
CA PRO A 155 -10.49 0.96 -9.42
C PRO A 155 -11.36 0.09 -8.53
N LEU A 156 -12.48 -0.41 -9.06
CA LEU A 156 -13.39 -1.28 -8.31
C LEU A 156 -12.68 -2.53 -7.80
N VAL A 157 -11.88 -3.17 -8.64
CA VAL A 157 -11.15 -4.39 -8.30
C VAL A 157 -9.68 -4.25 -8.70
N ALA A 158 -8.79 -4.60 -7.79
CA ALA A 158 -7.37 -4.76 -8.05
C ALA A 158 -6.92 -6.14 -7.58
N LEU A 159 -6.22 -6.86 -8.46
CA LEU A 159 -5.73 -8.22 -8.21
C LEU A 159 -4.20 -8.24 -8.31
N ASN A 160 -3.57 -8.98 -7.41
CA ASN A 160 -2.19 -9.40 -7.54
C ASN A 160 -2.13 -10.92 -7.36
N LEU A 161 -1.64 -11.61 -8.37
CA LEU A 161 -1.57 -13.06 -8.43
C LEU A 161 -0.12 -13.46 -8.65
N ARG A 162 0.46 -14.24 -7.73
CA ARG A 162 1.82 -14.74 -7.84
C ARG A 162 1.82 -16.26 -7.82
N TYR A 163 2.22 -16.86 -8.92
CA TYR A 163 2.26 -18.30 -9.09
C TYR A 163 3.69 -18.74 -9.36
N TYR A 164 4.20 -19.66 -8.55
CA TYR A 164 5.59 -20.10 -8.66
C TYR A 164 5.79 -21.53 -8.22
N LEU A 165 6.79 -22.16 -8.83
CA LEU A 165 7.33 -23.45 -8.47
C LEU A 165 8.57 -23.23 -7.61
N GLN A 166 8.65 -23.86 -6.43
CA GLN A 166 9.79 -23.80 -5.53
C GLN A 166 10.34 -25.22 -5.31
N PHE A 167 11.61 -25.42 -5.56
CA PHE A 167 12.28 -26.71 -5.42
C PHE A 167 13.75 -26.56 -5.07
N ASP A 168 14.30 -27.59 -4.43
CA ASP A 168 15.71 -27.67 -4.12
C ASP A 168 16.45 -28.26 -5.32
N VAL A 169 17.32 -27.48 -5.96
CA VAL A 169 18.24 -27.98 -7.02
C VAL A 169 19.33 -28.84 -6.38
N VAL A 170 19.86 -28.36 -5.24
CA VAL A 170 20.79 -29.12 -4.40
C VAL A 170 20.28 -29.09 -2.96
N LYS A 171 20.00 -30.24 -2.39
CA LYS A 171 19.48 -30.35 -1.02
C LYS A 171 20.37 -29.56 -0.04
N ASN A 172 19.72 -28.74 0.77
CA ASN A 172 20.35 -27.88 1.79
C ASN A 172 21.41 -26.87 1.27
N ALA A 173 21.59 -26.72 -0.03
CA ALA A 173 22.57 -25.82 -0.61
C ALA A 173 22.00 -24.83 -1.60
N MET A 174 21.10 -25.26 -2.49
CA MET A 174 20.57 -24.41 -3.55
C MET A 174 19.08 -24.64 -3.75
N GLN A 175 18.29 -23.60 -3.54
CA GLN A 175 16.85 -23.57 -3.77
C GLN A 175 16.53 -22.61 -4.90
N MET A 176 15.57 -22.98 -5.73
CA MET A 176 15.12 -22.19 -6.87
C MET A 176 13.61 -21.94 -6.82
N GLN A 177 13.22 -20.73 -7.20
CA GLN A 177 11.83 -20.36 -7.46
C GLN A 177 11.74 -19.86 -8.90
N ILE A 178 10.79 -20.39 -9.65
CA ILE A 178 10.47 -19.91 -11.00
C ILE A 178 8.97 -19.66 -11.04
N GLY A 179 8.57 -18.50 -11.55
CA GLY A 179 7.16 -18.16 -11.55
C GLY A 179 6.83 -16.91 -12.31
N ALA A 180 5.55 -16.53 -12.19
CA ALA A 180 4.99 -15.33 -12.75
C ALA A 180 4.23 -14.54 -11.68
N ASN A 181 4.23 -13.23 -11.84
CA ASN A 181 3.44 -12.31 -11.04
C ASN A 181 2.57 -11.48 -11.98
N ALA A 182 1.28 -11.42 -11.70
CA ALA A 182 0.31 -10.71 -12.51
C ALA A 182 -0.41 -9.66 -11.68
N TRP A 183 -0.53 -8.46 -12.23
CA TRP A 183 -1.35 -7.38 -11.68
C TRP A 183 -2.48 -7.09 -12.64
N TYR A 184 -3.65 -6.85 -12.11
CA TYR A 184 -4.83 -6.49 -12.86
C TYR A 184 -5.64 -5.46 -12.07
N THR A 185 -6.16 -4.47 -12.77
CA THR A 185 -7.13 -3.52 -12.24
C THR A 185 -8.29 -3.36 -13.22
N THR A 186 -9.49 -3.17 -12.69
CA THR A 186 -10.64 -2.74 -13.51
C THR A 186 -10.39 -1.34 -14.05
N LYS A 187 -11.11 -0.97 -15.11
CA LYS A 187 -11.03 0.38 -15.69
C LYS A 187 -11.51 1.44 -14.72
N TRP A 188 -10.73 2.50 -14.60
CA TRP A 188 -11.02 3.66 -13.78
C TRP A 188 -10.35 4.91 -14.36
N TYR A 189 -10.75 6.08 -13.92
CA TYR A 189 -10.08 7.33 -14.26
C TYR A 189 -8.83 7.48 -13.41
N ALA A 190 -7.68 6.99 -13.90
CA ALA A 190 -6.42 7.19 -13.21
C ALA A 190 -6.05 8.68 -13.22
N PRO A 191 -5.54 9.22 -12.10
CA PRO A 191 -5.22 10.64 -12.02
C PRO A 191 -4.12 11.03 -13.00
N ALA A 192 -4.16 12.28 -13.47
CA ALA A 192 -3.07 12.90 -14.21
C ALA A 192 -2.10 13.58 -13.24
N TYR A 193 -0.84 13.71 -13.64
CA TYR A 193 0.17 14.39 -12.83
C TYR A 193 0.42 15.81 -13.36
N ASN A 194 0.37 16.80 -12.47
CA ASN A 194 0.70 18.18 -12.76
C ASN A 194 2.13 18.48 -12.29
N PRO A 195 3.13 18.56 -13.17
CA PRO A 195 4.51 18.77 -12.78
C PRO A 195 4.79 20.18 -12.20
N VAL A 196 3.95 21.16 -12.52
CA VAL A 196 4.10 22.55 -12.02
C VAL A 196 3.75 22.63 -10.53
N LEU A 197 2.73 21.90 -10.12
CA LEU A 197 2.27 21.85 -8.73
C LEU A 197 2.87 20.67 -7.97
N GLY A 198 3.41 19.68 -8.66
CA GLY A 198 3.90 18.45 -8.06
C GLY A 198 2.79 17.54 -7.51
N VAL A 199 1.55 17.68 -7.98
CA VAL A 199 0.39 16.96 -7.46
C VAL A 199 -0.31 16.12 -8.53
N PHE A 200 -1.02 15.11 -8.10
CA PHE A 200 -1.96 14.38 -8.94
C PHE A 200 -3.33 15.06 -8.90
N HIS A 201 -3.97 15.17 -10.06
CA HIS A 201 -5.29 15.76 -10.22
C HIS A 201 -6.24 14.81 -10.94
N ASN A 202 -7.52 14.96 -10.74
CA ASN A 202 -8.53 14.17 -11.42
C ASN A 202 -8.55 14.46 -12.91
N GLN A 203 -8.91 13.46 -13.70
CA GLN A 203 -9.15 13.61 -15.13
C GLN A 203 -10.37 12.74 -15.54
N GLU A 204 -11.08 13.16 -16.56
CA GLU A 204 -12.25 12.47 -17.08
C GLU A 204 -12.08 12.13 -18.58
N LYS A 205 -10.85 12.25 -19.11
CA LYS A 205 -10.56 12.06 -20.53
C LYS A 205 -10.54 10.58 -20.92
N GLU A 206 -9.79 9.77 -20.15
CA GLU A 206 -9.54 8.37 -20.48
C GLU A 206 -9.53 7.48 -19.25
N LYS A 207 -10.15 6.29 -19.36
CA LYS A 207 -10.12 5.24 -18.34
C LYS A 207 -8.99 4.28 -18.62
N TYR A 208 -8.15 4.05 -17.64
CA TYR A 208 -7.02 3.13 -17.66
C TYR A 208 -7.34 1.85 -16.89
N GLY A 209 -6.67 0.74 -17.23
CA GLY A 209 -6.87 -0.55 -16.62
C GLY A 209 -7.50 -1.60 -17.52
N ASN A 210 -8.01 -2.69 -16.96
CA ASN A 210 -8.55 -3.85 -17.66
C ASN A 210 -7.51 -4.59 -18.54
N CYS A 211 -6.22 -4.36 -18.27
CA CYS A 211 -5.12 -5.03 -18.94
C CYS A 211 -4.21 -5.67 -17.87
N PRO A 212 -4.02 -7.00 -17.90
CA PRO A 212 -3.09 -7.64 -16.98
C PRO A 212 -1.65 -7.23 -17.31
N TYR A 213 -0.85 -7.02 -16.27
CA TYR A 213 0.58 -6.77 -16.38
C TYR A 213 1.30 -7.97 -15.78
N ILE A 214 2.06 -8.69 -16.60
CA ILE A 214 2.64 -9.99 -16.21
C ILE A 214 4.16 -9.92 -16.26
N ASP A 215 4.78 -10.23 -15.13
CA ASP A 215 6.20 -10.42 -14.99
C ASP A 215 6.52 -11.89 -14.79
N VAL A 216 7.63 -12.34 -15.33
CA VAL A 216 8.19 -13.67 -15.10
C VAL A 216 9.49 -13.51 -14.32
N PHE A 217 9.72 -14.38 -13.36
CA PHE A 217 10.91 -14.31 -12.52
C PHE A 217 11.51 -15.69 -12.23
N ALA A 218 12.81 -15.69 -11.99
CA ALA A 218 13.56 -16.80 -11.43
C ALA A 218 14.42 -16.27 -10.28
N ASN A 219 14.27 -16.86 -9.10
CA ASN A 219 15.07 -16.57 -7.91
C ASN A 219 15.88 -17.81 -7.55
N VAL A 220 17.14 -17.63 -7.25
CA VAL A 220 18.03 -18.69 -6.81
C VAL A 220 18.65 -18.29 -5.48
N GLN A 221 18.46 -19.11 -4.46
CA GLN A 221 19.17 -19.00 -3.19
C GLN A 221 20.26 -20.06 -3.15
N TRP A 222 21.52 -19.65 -3.21
CA TRP A 222 22.68 -20.55 -3.10
C TRP A 222 23.44 -20.23 -1.82
N LYS A 223 23.21 -21.06 -0.80
CA LYS A 223 23.75 -20.82 0.56
C LYS A 223 23.40 -19.40 1.06
N ARG A 224 24.35 -18.47 1.03
CA ARG A 224 24.19 -17.07 1.46
C ARG A 224 23.98 -16.09 0.32
N VAL A 225 24.09 -16.56 -0.91
CA VAL A 225 23.93 -15.70 -2.10
C VAL A 225 22.52 -15.84 -2.63
N SER A 226 21.86 -14.73 -2.86
CA SER A 226 20.56 -14.68 -3.55
C SER A 226 20.76 -14.04 -4.91
N LEU A 227 20.30 -14.70 -5.94
CA LEU A 227 20.30 -14.24 -7.31
C LEU A 227 18.86 -14.10 -7.77
N PHE A 228 18.53 -13.06 -8.51
CA PHE A 228 17.26 -12.99 -9.19
C PHE A 228 17.42 -12.53 -10.65
N VAL A 229 16.55 -13.06 -11.49
CA VAL A 229 16.33 -12.58 -12.85
C VAL A 229 14.83 -12.36 -13.01
N LYS A 230 14.46 -11.24 -13.57
CA LYS A 230 13.06 -10.85 -13.78
C LYS A 230 12.90 -10.27 -15.18
N ALA A 231 11.89 -10.75 -15.89
CA ALA A 231 11.45 -10.17 -17.14
C ALA A 231 10.10 -9.49 -16.89
N GLU A 232 10.07 -8.18 -16.99
CA GLU A 232 8.87 -7.37 -16.75
C GLU A 232 8.05 -7.22 -18.03
N ASN A 233 6.73 -7.13 -17.85
CA ASN A 233 5.77 -6.88 -18.93
C ASN A 233 5.89 -7.86 -20.10
N MET A 234 5.98 -9.14 -19.79
CA MET A 234 6.15 -10.19 -20.79
C MET A 234 4.98 -10.29 -21.77
N ASN A 235 3.80 -9.89 -21.33
CA ASN A 235 2.58 -9.89 -22.14
C ASN A 235 2.33 -8.58 -22.90
N MET A 236 3.33 -7.70 -23.03
CA MET A 236 3.20 -6.46 -23.78
C MET A 236 2.69 -6.70 -25.21
N GLY A 237 1.53 -6.10 -25.55
CA GLY A 237 0.87 -6.29 -26.83
C GLY A 237 -0.06 -7.50 -26.90
N TRP A 238 -0.24 -8.25 -25.82
CA TRP A 238 -1.16 -9.38 -25.71
C TRP A 238 -1.86 -9.40 -24.34
N PRO A 239 -3.15 -9.73 -24.22
CA PRO A 239 -4.09 -10.11 -25.28
C PRO A 239 -4.62 -8.94 -26.12
N MET A 240 -4.36 -7.72 -25.69
CA MET A 240 -4.82 -6.51 -26.39
C MET A 240 -3.69 -5.85 -27.16
N LYS A 241 -3.93 -5.54 -28.45
CA LYS A 241 -2.95 -4.82 -29.28
C LYS A 241 -2.68 -3.39 -28.78
N LYS A 242 -3.70 -2.72 -28.23
CA LYS A 242 -3.57 -1.47 -27.48
C LYS A 242 -3.60 -1.83 -25.99
N SER A 243 -2.46 -2.02 -25.43
CA SER A 243 -2.31 -2.27 -24.01
C SER A 243 -2.24 -0.94 -23.28
N ASP A 244 -3.14 -0.81 -22.35
CA ASP A 244 -3.24 0.33 -21.48
C ASP A 244 -2.31 0.12 -20.26
N TYR A 245 -1.03 0.44 -20.47
CA TYR A 245 0.00 0.29 -19.45
C TYR A 245 0.24 1.57 -18.65
N PHE A 246 -0.70 2.50 -18.65
CA PHE A 246 -0.58 3.71 -17.88
C PHE A 246 -0.95 3.49 -16.42
N THR A 247 -0.17 4.08 -15.52
CA THR A 247 -0.47 4.15 -14.08
C THR A 247 -1.14 5.46 -13.70
N ALA A 248 -0.85 6.49 -14.45
CA ALA A 248 -1.46 7.82 -14.40
C ALA A 248 -1.56 8.34 -15.83
N ASP A 249 -2.41 9.33 -16.08
CA ASP A 249 -2.54 9.92 -17.41
C ASP A 249 -1.18 10.47 -17.88
N GLY A 250 -0.74 10.06 -19.07
CA GLY A 250 0.55 10.42 -19.63
C GLY A 250 1.78 9.69 -19.04
N TYR A 251 1.62 8.83 -18.02
CA TYR A 251 2.73 8.11 -17.39
C TYR A 251 2.63 6.60 -17.63
N ILE A 252 3.43 6.13 -18.56
CA ILE A 252 3.47 4.71 -18.94
C ILE A 252 4.24 3.89 -17.90
N ARG A 253 3.77 2.68 -17.63
CA ARG A 253 4.54 1.67 -16.88
C ARG A 253 5.79 1.25 -17.65
N THR A 254 6.74 0.65 -16.93
CA THR A 254 7.91 0.03 -17.55
C THR A 254 7.48 -0.89 -18.69
N GLN A 255 8.01 -0.64 -19.86
CA GLN A 255 7.86 -1.52 -21.01
C GLN A 255 8.58 -2.85 -20.74
N ARG A 256 8.67 -3.72 -21.74
CA ARG A 256 9.41 -4.97 -21.60
C ARG A 256 10.85 -4.71 -21.17
N ALA A 257 11.23 -5.21 -20.01
CA ALA A 257 12.54 -5.01 -19.43
C ALA A 257 13.06 -6.28 -18.75
N PHE A 258 14.37 -6.47 -18.81
CA PHE A 258 15.05 -7.51 -18.05
C PHE A 258 15.80 -6.89 -16.89
N LYS A 259 15.61 -7.47 -15.69
CA LYS A 259 16.29 -7.08 -14.46
C LYS A 259 16.98 -8.29 -13.86
N PHE A 260 18.18 -8.08 -13.36
CA PHE A 260 18.89 -9.09 -12.58
C PHE A 260 19.55 -8.44 -11.38
N GLY A 261 19.77 -9.23 -10.34
CA GLY A 261 20.47 -8.74 -9.16
C GLY A 261 21.06 -9.87 -8.35
N ILE A 262 22.08 -9.51 -7.58
CA ILE A 262 22.81 -10.39 -6.68
C ILE A 262 22.84 -9.73 -5.32
N THR A 263 22.44 -10.50 -4.30
CA THR A 263 22.59 -10.10 -2.88
C THR A 263 23.53 -11.08 -2.20
N TRP A 264 24.64 -10.58 -1.73
CA TRP A 264 25.62 -11.38 -0.99
C TRP A 264 25.92 -10.70 0.35
N PRO A 265 25.42 -11.21 1.48
CA PRO A 265 25.72 -10.65 2.80
C PRO A 265 27.15 -11.01 3.19
N PHE A 266 28.03 -10.02 3.25
CA PHE A 266 29.43 -10.18 3.66
C PHE A 266 29.59 -10.28 5.19
N TRP A 267 28.61 -9.76 5.93
CA TRP A 267 28.65 -9.70 7.38
C TRP A 267 27.61 -10.62 7.99
N THR A 268 28.07 -11.67 8.65
CA THR A 268 27.22 -12.45 9.54
C THR A 268 27.80 -12.34 10.93
N LEU A 269 26.99 -11.87 11.88
CA LEU A 269 27.33 -12.02 13.29
C LEU A 269 27.56 -13.51 13.56
N PRO A 270 28.62 -13.88 14.30
CA PRO A 270 28.83 -15.26 14.71
C PRO A 270 27.73 -15.65 15.71
N GLY A 271 26.67 -16.23 15.24
CA GLY A 271 25.51 -16.60 16.07
C GLY A 271 24.38 -17.22 15.29
N LYS A 272 24.27 -18.52 15.39
CA LYS A 272 23.05 -19.37 15.29
C LYS A 272 21.92 -19.02 14.30
N ASN A 273 22.19 -18.55 13.11
CA ASN A 273 21.14 -18.50 12.12
C ASN A 273 21.36 -19.58 11.05
N LYS A 274 20.74 -20.74 11.24
CA LYS A 274 20.43 -21.65 10.15
C LYS A 274 19.46 -20.92 9.23
N SER A 275 19.95 -20.24 8.19
CA SER A 275 19.10 -19.77 7.11
C SER A 275 18.65 -20.99 6.32
N THR A 276 17.53 -21.54 6.68
CA THR A 276 16.86 -22.60 5.96
C THR A 276 15.92 -21.98 4.94
N GLY A 277 16.36 -21.96 3.70
CA GLY A 277 15.51 -21.65 2.57
C GLY A 277 15.44 -20.16 2.19
N ILE A 278 14.95 -19.94 0.98
CA ILE A 278 14.55 -18.63 0.50
C ILE A 278 13.46 -18.14 1.46
N SER A 279 13.81 -17.23 2.37
CA SER A 279 12.78 -16.48 3.06
C SER A 279 11.97 -15.82 1.95
N ASN A 280 10.69 -16.17 1.86
CA ASN A 280 9.75 -15.30 1.22
C ASN A 280 9.81 -13.99 2.04
N SER A 281 10.76 -13.12 1.73
CA SER A 281 10.48 -11.73 1.82
C SER A 281 9.36 -11.51 0.78
N SER A 282 8.13 -12.00 1.11
CA SER A 282 7.01 -11.16 0.82
C SER A 282 7.55 -9.80 1.23
N GLU A 283 7.89 -8.96 0.28
CA GLU A 283 7.68 -7.58 0.52
C GLU A 283 6.29 -7.53 1.14
N SER A 284 6.26 -7.55 2.47
CA SER A 284 5.30 -6.76 3.16
C SER A 284 5.71 -5.32 2.84
N GLY A 285 5.70 -4.99 1.56
CA GLY A 285 5.14 -3.78 1.11
C GLY A 285 3.78 -3.82 1.76
N GLY A 286 3.70 -3.50 3.04
CA GLY A 286 2.56 -2.87 3.59
C GLY A 286 2.36 -1.66 2.72
N SER A 287 1.77 -1.85 1.56
CA SER A 287 0.88 -0.91 1.01
C SER A 287 -0.24 -0.89 2.04
N ARG A 288 0.02 -0.23 3.14
CA ARG A 288 -0.98 0.63 3.69
C ARG A 288 -1.35 1.50 2.50
N GLY A 289 -2.47 1.18 1.88
CA GLY A 289 -3.18 2.13 1.07
C GLY A 289 -3.56 3.26 2.00
N SER A 290 -2.60 4.08 2.37
CA SER A 290 -2.88 5.41 2.73
C SER A 290 -3.11 6.11 1.41
N SER A 291 -4.36 6.22 1.00
CA SER A 291 -4.86 7.40 0.37
C SER A 291 -4.72 8.54 1.39
N GLY A 292 -3.52 8.82 1.81
CA GLY A 292 -3.13 9.90 2.68
C GLY A 292 -1.98 10.58 2.00
N LEU A 293 -2.17 11.81 1.60
CA LEU A 293 -1.14 12.79 1.32
C LEU A 293 0.01 12.66 2.33
N PRO A 294 1.25 12.93 1.94
CA PRO A 294 2.39 12.87 2.84
C PRO A 294 2.17 13.87 3.98
N SER A 295 1.92 13.36 5.17
CA SER A 295 1.99 14.14 6.39
C SER A 295 3.41 14.65 6.57
N GLY A 296 3.52 15.97 6.75
CA GLY A 296 4.75 16.70 6.85
C GLY A 296 5.78 16.10 7.81
N LEU A 297 7.02 16.31 7.45
CA LEU A 297 8.23 16.06 8.21
C LEU A 297 8.10 16.51 9.67
N SER A 298 7.89 15.58 10.57
CA SER A 298 8.13 15.79 11.99
C SER A 298 9.64 15.79 12.23
N ALA A 299 10.23 16.96 12.31
CA ALA A 299 11.59 17.16 12.81
C ALA A 299 11.65 16.79 14.29
N ARG A 300 11.96 15.56 14.62
CA ARG A 300 12.40 15.19 15.96
C ARG A 300 13.82 15.70 16.15
N GLY A 301 13.93 16.82 16.84
CA GLY A 301 15.17 17.33 17.37
C GLY A 301 15.86 16.33 18.29
N ASN A 302 17.05 15.97 17.89
CA ASN A 302 17.99 15.19 18.69
C ASN A 302 18.48 16.07 19.87
N ARG A 303 17.90 15.90 21.06
CA ARG A 303 18.54 16.33 22.31
C ARG A 303 19.34 15.16 22.84
N GLN A 304 20.60 15.07 22.48
CA GLN A 304 21.58 14.38 23.30
C GLN A 304 22.33 15.40 24.16
N SER A 305 22.11 15.22 25.40
CA SER A 305 22.70 15.84 26.57
C SER A 305 24.23 15.87 26.57
N ALA A 306 24.75 17.09 26.74
CA ALA A 306 26.05 17.31 27.33
C ALA A 306 25.92 17.12 28.86
N GLN A 307 26.50 16.04 29.37
CA GLN A 307 26.94 15.91 30.76
C GLN A 307 28.07 14.92 30.79
N ASN A 308 29.29 15.48 30.82
CA ASN A 308 30.38 15.01 31.70
C ASN A 308 31.63 15.85 31.40
N MET A 309 31.82 16.86 32.23
CA MET A 309 33.12 17.36 32.65
C MET A 309 32.92 18.11 33.96
N ARG A 310 33.08 17.38 35.04
CA ARG A 310 33.92 17.73 36.23
C ARG A 310 33.85 16.57 37.21
#